data_b16ca121be28d7b72e3ca1460fc3c1a1
#
_entry.id   b16ca121be28d7b72e3ca1460fc3c1a1
#
_cell.length_a   1.000
_cell.length_b   1.000
_cell.length_c   1.000
_cell.angle_alpha   90.00
_cell.angle_beta   90.00
_cell.angle_gamma   90.00
#
_symmetry.space_group_name_H-M   'P 1'
#
loop_
_entity.id
_entity.type
_entity.pdbx_description
1 polymer ?
#
loop_
_entity_poly.entity_id
_entity_poly.type
_entity_poly.pdbx_seq_one_letter_code
_entity_poly.pdbx_strand_id
1 'polypeptide(L)'
;ARLRADGIENVSVTQAAIKGDRLVADGVGRAAKLLGGAGVKRFARDVLAQAGADMVLVKLGANDLIHPHCQSKQGLLTPVTFAQMTAGYRALADMAHAQGMRIWFCELTPWKGYTRNLFGRGDDIQWSPEYDALRLELNAWFQGADCPADGYIPLDALADPNDPDALVPAYTTDGVHHTPAGQRALAALIPEDIFVT
;
A
#
# COMPACT_ATOMS: atom_id res chain seq x y z
N ALA A 1 -11.91 2.97 -15.91
CA ALA A 1 -12.40 2.10 -17.00
C ALA A 1 -13.42 1.10 -16.45
N ARG A 2 -13.10 0.33 -15.37
CA ARG A 2 -14.00 -0.68 -14.78
C ARG A 2 -15.32 -0.06 -14.33
N LEU A 3 -15.33 0.91 -13.45
CA LEU A 3 -16.56 1.52 -12.89
C LEU A 3 -17.55 1.93 -14.00
N ARG A 4 -17.04 2.54 -15.07
CA ARG A 4 -17.91 2.90 -16.23
C ARG A 4 -18.45 1.70 -16.99
N ALA A 5 -17.66 0.61 -17.11
CA ALA A 5 -18.13 -0.63 -17.74
C ALA A 5 -19.23 -1.30 -16.91
N ASP A 6 -19.20 -1.11 -15.59
CA ASP A 6 -20.16 -1.64 -14.63
C ASP A 6 -21.34 -0.66 -14.36
N GLY A 7 -21.43 0.43 -15.15
CA GLY A 7 -22.54 1.40 -15.09
C GLY A 7 -22.42 2.45 -13.98
N ILE A 8 -21.28 2.54 -13.30
CA ILE A 8 -21.01 3.55 -12.27
C ILE A 8 -20.35 4.77 -12.94
N GLU A 9 -21.18 5.76 -13.32
CA GLU A 9 -20.73 6.91 -14.12
C GLU A 9 -20.46 8.17 -13.29
N ASN A 10 -20.99 8.25 -12.07
CA ASN A 10 -20.92 9.42 -11.20
C ASN A 10 -19.68 9.44 -10.27
N VAL A 11 -18.73 8.54 -10.46
CA VAL A 11 -17.50 8.42 -9.65
C VAL A 11 -16.29 8.84 -10.45
N SER A 12 -15.48 9.73 -9.88
CA SER A 12 -14.14 10.07 -10.34
C SER A 12 -13.09 9.50 -9.38
N VAL A 13 -11.97 9.05 -9.93
CA VAL A 13 -10.83 8.55 -9.14
C VAL A 13 -9.62 9.43 -9.41
N THR A 14 -9.05 9.99 -8.34
CA THR A 14 -7.78 10.72 -8.36
C THR A 14 -6.67 9.89 -7.71
N GLN A 15 -5.42 10.23 -7.94
CA GLN A 15 -4.28 9.50 -7.42
C GLN A 15 -3.32 10.44 -6.69
N ALA A 16 -2.93 10.07 -5.46
CA ALA A 16 -1.96 10.77 -4.63
C ALA A 16 -0.71 9.92 -4.33
N ALA A 17 -0.47 8.86 -5.11
CA ALA A 17 0.64 7.95 -4.90
C ALA A 17 1.99 8.56 -5.33
N ILE A 18 3.04 8.29 -4.55
CA ILE A 18 4.43 8.63 -4.87
C ILE A 18 5.24 7.34 -4.89
N LYS A 19 6.10 7.20 -5.92
CA LYS A 19 6.95 6.01 -6.05
C LYS A 19 7.89 5.86 -4.85
N GLY A 20 7.89 4.67 -4.25
CA GLY A 20 8.78 4.37 -3.10
C GLY A 20 8.38 5.04 -1.80
N ASP A 21 7.19 5.61 -1.76
CA ASP A 21 6.61 6.28 -0.60
C ASP A 21 6.35 5.31 0.55
N ARG A 22 6.43 5.81 1.77
CA ARG A 22 6.22 5.07 3.00
C ARG A 22 5.11 5.69 3.84
N LEU A 23 4.48 4.89 4.67
CA LEU A 23 3.41 5.34 5.56
C LEU A 23 3.95 6.26 6.66
N VAL A 24 4.94 5.79 7.42
CA VAL A 24 5.35 6.41 8.68
C VAL A 24 6.69 7.12 8.62
N ALA A 25 7.45 6.99 7.54
CA ALA A 25 8.78 7.56 7.47
C ALA A 25 9.09 8.24 6.14
N ASP A 26 9.88 9.32 6.20
CA ASP A 26 10.29 10.08 5.01
C ASP A 26 11.26 9.29 4.13
N GLY A 27 11.35 9.64 2.87
CA GLY A 27 12.39 9.18 1.98
C GLY A 27 13.78 9.53 2.51
N VAL A 28 14.78 8.66 2.28
CA VAL A 28 16.16 8.84 2.78
C VAL A 28 17.18 8.75 1.66
N GLY A 29 18.41 9.22 1.96
CA GLY A 29 19.54 9.14 1.07
C GLY A 29 19.39 10.02 -0.18
N ARG A 30 20.10 9.67 -1.26
CA ARG A 30 20.12 10.46 -2.50
C ARG A 30 18.75 10.55 -3.18
N ALA A 31 17.88 9.59 -2.96
CA ALA A 31 16.54 9.54 -3.53
C ALA A 31 15.46 10.16 -2.62
N ALA A 32 15.81 10.76 -1.49
CA ALA A 32 14.84 11.30 -0.52
C ALA A 32 13.77 12.18 -1.18
N LYS A 33 14.19 13.09 -2.07
CA LYS A 33 13.28 14.00 -2.79
C LYS A 33 12.33 13.27 -3.77
N LEU A 34 12.73 12.10 -4.28
CA LEU A 34 11.93 11.31 -5.22
C LEU A 34 10.95 10.37 -4.50
N LEU A 35 11.30 9.97 -3.27
CA LEU A 35 10.52 9.03 -2.47
C LEU A 35 9.46 9.73 -1.61
N GLY A 36 9.45 11.05 -1.60
CA GLY A 36 8.47 11.85 -0.86
C GLY A 36 8.63 11.84 0.65
N GLY A 37 7.78 12.60 1.31
CA GLY A 37 7.59 12.56 2.76
C GLY A 37 6.64 11.43 3.17
N ALA A 38 6.69 11.05 4.45
CA ALA A 38 5.80 10.04 5.02
C ALA A 38 4.32 10.31 4.68
N GLY A 39 3.59 9.24 4.37
CA GLY A 39 2.17 9.32 4.05
C GLY A 39 1.38 10.08 5.11
N VAL A 40 1.62 9.80 6.39
CA VAL A 40 0.98 10.49 7.51
C VAL A 40 1.22 12.01 7.53
N LYS A 41 2.37 12.48 7.02
CA LYS A 41 2.70 13.93 6.99
C LYS A 41 2.06 14.66 5.81
N ARG A 42 1.88 13.96 4.68
CA ARG A 42 1.38 14.57 3.44
C ARG A 42 -0.10 14.35 3.20
N PHE A 43 -0.76 13.48 3.99
CA PHE A 43 -2.15 13.06 3.78
C PHE A 43 -3.12 14.25 3.71
N ALA A 44 -3.00 15.20 4.63
CA ALA A 44 -3.86 16.38 4.63
C ALA A 44 -3.72 17.21 3.33
N ARG A 45 -2.49 17.41 2.86
CA ARG A 45 -2.23 18.18 1.64
C ARG A 45 -2.66 17.43 0.37
N ASP A 46 -2.34 16.13 0.29
CA ASP A 46 -2.42 15.38 -0.97
C ASP A 46 -3.77 14.68 -1.13
N VAL A 47 -4.46 14.39 -0.03
CA VAL A 47 -5.73 13.66 -0.03
C VAL A 47 -6.87 14.52 0.47
N LEU A 48 -6.81 15.04 1.69
CA LEU A 48 -7.94 15.78 2.27
C LEU A 48 -8.22 17.11 1.55
N ALA A 49 -7.21 17.71 0.92
CA ALA A 49 -7.38 18.92 0.13
C ALA A 49 -8.01 18.69 -1.27
N GLN A 50 -8.31 17.44 -1.65
CA GLN A 50 -8.95 17.13 -2.92
C GLN A 50 -10.45 17.50 -2.84
N ALA A 51 -10.83 18.55 -3.56
CA ALA A 51 -12.22 19.03 -3.55
C ALA A 51 -13.19 17.95 -4.05
N GLY A 52 -14.23 17.67 -3.26
CA GLY A 52 -15.26 16.69 -3.60
C GLY A 52 -14.86 15.23 -3.40
N ALA A 53 -13.70 14.97 -2.81
CA ALA A 53 -13.36 13.61 -2.38
C ALA A 53 -14.10 13.26 -1.10
N ASP A 54 -14.81 12.15 -1.10
CA ASP A 54 -15.61 11.65 0.03
C ASP A 54 -15.10 10.29 0.55
N MET A 55 -14.18 9.68 -0.19
CA MET A 55 -13.59 8.39 0.16
C MET A 55 -12.13 8.29 -0.27
N VAL A 56 -11.33 7.58 0.52
CA VAL A 56 -9.95 7.25 0.18
C VAL A 56 -9.68 5.76 0.32
N LEU A 57 -9.04 5.18 -0.70
CA LEU A 57 -8.46 3.84 -0.66
C LEU A 57 -6.96 3.96 -0.42
N VAL A 58 -6.47 3.40 0.68
CA VAL A 58 -5.06 3.46 1.06
C VAL A 58 -4.38 2.13 0.75
N LYS A 59 -3.51 2.13 -0.26
CA LYS A 59 -2.56 1.03 -0.53
C LYS A 59 -1.14 1.56 -0.34
N LEU A 60 -0.70 1.60 0.90
CA LEU A 60 0.56 2.20 1.34
C LEU A 60 1.11 1.38 2.51
N GLY A 61 2.43 1.31 2.70
CA GLY A 61 3.06 0.61 3.81
C GLY A 61 4.07 -0.47 3.39
N ALA A 62 3.95 -1.03 2.18
CA ALA A 62 4.91 -2.04 1.71
C ALA A 62 6.37 -1.55 1.75
N ASN A 63 6.61 -0.29 1.40
CA ASN A 63 7.95 0.29 1.43
C ASN A 63 8.49 0.54 2.85
N ASP A 64 7.63 0.62 3.86
CA ASP A 64 8.04 0.66 5.27
C ASP A 64 8.65 -0.67 5.69
N LEU A 65 8.14 -1.80 5.15
CA LEU A 65 8.62 -3.13 5.41
C LEU A 65 9.85 -3.49 4.55
N ILE A 66 9.84 -3.11 3.28
CA ILE A 66 10.88 -3.47 2.30
C ILE A 66 12.15 -2.64 2.48
N HIS A 67 12.03 -1.32 2.55
CA HIS A 67 13.17 -0.40 2.46
C HIS A 67 14.21 -0.53 3.58
N PRO A 68 13.86 -0.79 4.86
CA PRO A 68 14.86 -0.97 5.91
C PRO A 68 15.79 -2.15 5.69
N HIS A 69 15.36 -3.13 4.91
CA HIS A 69 16.08 -4.37 4.65
C HIS A 69 16.89 -4.36 3.33
N CYS A 70 16.73 -3.31 2.53
CA CYS A 70 17.56 -3.12 1.33
C CYS A 70 19.01 -2.83 1.71
N GLN A 71 19.96 -3.58 1.17
CA GLN A 71 21.40 -3.34 1.39
C GLN A 71 21.81 -1.91 1.04
N SER A 72 21.26 -1.36 -0.03
CA SER A 72 21.53 0.02 -0.46
C SER A 72 21.07 1.08 0.54
N LYS A 73 20.26 0.71 1.54
CA LYS A 73 19.74 1.59 2.60
C LYS A 73 20.16 1.13 4.00
N GLN A 74 21.06 0.17 4.07
CA GLN A 74 21.55 -0.37 5.33
C GLN A 74 22.11 0.74 6.22
N GLY A 75 21.67 0.79 7.48
CA GLY A 75 22.04 1.83 8.43
C GLY A 75 21.36 3.20 8.23
N LEU A 76 20.59 3.40 7.15
CA LEU A 76 19.84 4.64 6.92
C LEU A 76 18.42 4.60 7.44
N LEU A 77 17.88 3.40 7.61
CA LEU A 77 16.51 3.16 8.05
C LEU A 77 16.47 2.15 9.17
N THR A 78 15.67 2.43 10.17
CA THR A 78 15.31 1.47 11.21
C THR A 78 14.09 0.67 10.74
N PRO A 79 14.05 -0.66 10.93
CA PRO A 79 12.86 -1.46 10.72
C PRO A 79 11.68 -0.91 11.53
N VAL A 80 10.53 -0.87 10.90
CA VAL A 80 9.29 -0.45 11.56
C VAL A 80 8.71 -1.59 12.40
N THR A 81 7.96 -1.23 13.43
CA THR A 81 7.22 -2.16 14.27
C THR A 81 5.74 -2.16 13.90
N PHE A 82 5.02 -3.24 14.27
CA PHE A 82 3.56 -3.31 14.17
C PHE A 82 2.88 -2.09 14.80
N ALA A 83 3.29 -1.71 16.02
CA ALA A 83 2.74 -0.56 16.73
C ALA A 83 2.93 0.77 15.97
N GLN A 84 4.08 0.97 15.32
CA GLN A 84 4.33 2.17 14.52
C GLN A 84 3.45 2.20 13.27
N MET A 85 3.30 1.06 12.59
CA MET A 85 2.47 0.94 11.39
C MET A 85 0.99 1.17 11.72
N THR A 86 0.46 0.49 12.74
CA THR A 86 -0.94 0.66 13.15
C THR A 86 -1.24 2.05 13.66
N ALA A 87 -0.30 2.70 14.37
CA ALA A 87 -0.43 4.11 14.75
C ALA A 87 -0.50 5.02 13.51
N GLY A 88 0.30 4.74 12.48
CA GLY A 88 0.24 5.48 11.21
C GLY A 88 -1.11 5.34 10.50
N TYR A 89 -1.63 4.12 10.37
CA TYR A 89 -2.95 3.88 9.77
C TYR A 89 -4.09 4.51 10.60
N ARG A 90 -4.03 4.43 11.94
CA ARG A 90 -4.98 5.12 12.81
C ARG A 90 -4.99 6.61 12.58
N ALA A 91 -3.81 7.23 12.48
CA ALA A 91 -3.70 8.67 12.20
C ALA A 91 -4.33 9.05 10.84
N LEU A 92 -4.18 8.21 9.80
CA LEU A 92 -4.88 8.45 8.52
C LEU A 92 -6.39 8.36 8.68
N ALA A 93 -6.89 7.35 9.40
CA ALA A 93 -8.33 7.19 9.65
C ALA A 93 -8.91 8.36 10.43
N ASP A 94 -8.27 8.76 11.53
CA ASP A 94 -8.68 9.90 12.34
C ASP A 94 -8.77 11.19 11.49
N MET A 95 -7.77 11.44 10.64
CA MET A 95 -7.75 12.60 9.75
C MET A 95 -8.87 12.54 8.69
N ALA A 96 -9.14 11.37 8.10
CA ALA A 96 -10.20 11.19 7.11
C ALA A 96 -11.58 11.40 7.75
N HIS A 97 -11.85 10.73 8.86
CA HIS A 97 -13.11 10.82 9.60
C HIS A 97 -13.38 12.24 10.11
N ALA A 98 -12.34 12.97 10.56
CA ALA A 98 -12.48 14.37 10.96
C ALA A 98 -12.96 15.29 9.82
N GLN A 99 -12.82 14.87 8.56
CA GLN A 99 -13.32 15.56 7.38
C GLN A 99 -14.58 14.92 6.79
N GLY A 100 -15.17 13.93 7.48
CA GLY A 100 -16.33 13.18 6.99
C GLY A 100 -16.02 12.25 5.80
N MET A 101 -14.76 11.97 5.52
CA MET A 101 -14.35 11.04 4.46
C MET A 101 -14.33 9.61 4.98
N ARG A 102 -14.82 8.68 4.16
CA ARG A 102 -14.64 7.25 4.39
C ARG A 102 -13.21 6.83 4.04
N ILE A 103 -12.65 5.88 4.78
CA ILE A 103 -11.31 5.36 4.53
C ILE A 103 -11.31 3.84 4.52
N TRP A 104 -10.70 3.26 3.47
CA TRP A 104 -10.54 1.84 3.30
C TRP A 104 -9.06 1.49 3.18
N PHE A 105 -8.62 0.45 3.88
CA PHE A 105 -7.24 -0.03 3.76
C PHE A 105 -7.18 -1.22 2.81
N CYS A 106 -6.26 -1.16 1.86
CA CYS A 106 -5.93 -2.32 1.04
C CYS A 106 -4.87 -3.17 1.77
N GLU A 107 -5.05 -4.46 1.78
CA GLU A 107 -4.03 -5.39 2.25
C GLU A 107 -2.70 -5.17 1.53
N LEU A 108 -1.61 -5.51 2.21
CA LEU A 108 -0.27 -5.51 1.64
C LEU A 108 -0.06 -6.82 0.87
N THR A 109 0.27 -6.70 -0.40
CA THR A 109 0.58 -7.86 -1.24
C THR A 109 1.92 -8.48 -0.87
N PRO A 110 2.12 -9.79 -1.08
CA PRO A 110 3.42 -10.44 -0.90
C PRO A 110 4.44 -9.90 -1.91
N TRP A 111 5.75 -10.05 -1.58
CA TRP A 111 6.83 -9.55 -2.45
C TRP A 111 8.03 -10.50 -2.53
N LYS A 112 7.86 -11.79 -2.22
CA LYS A 112 8.91 -12.79 -2.40
C LYS A 112 9.43 -12.77 -3.84
N GLY A 113 10.74 -12.85 -3.99
CA GLY A 113 11.39 -12.72 -5.29
C GLY A 113 11.74 -11.29 -5.70
N TYR A 114 11.33 -10.28 -4.93
CA TYR A 114 11.73 -8.91 -5.20
C TYR A 114 13.19 -8.68 -4.85
N THR A 115 14.02 -8.45 -5.88
CA THR A 115 15.48 -8.25 -5.76
C THR A 115 15.93 -6.88 -6.27
N ARG A 116 15.00 -6.09 -6.83
CA ARG A 116 15.31 -4.83 -7.48
C ARG A 116 15.48 -3.71 -6.48
N ASN A 117 16.69 -3.18 -6.36
CA ASN A 117 16.86 -1.92 -5.67
C ASN A 117 16.68 -0.73 -6.64
N LEU A 118 16.33 0.45 -6.10
CA LEU A 118 16.15 1.69 -6.85
C LEU A 118 17.39 2.12 -7.66
N PHE A 119 18.55 1.54 -7.39
CA PHE A 119 19.85 1.92 -7.94
C PHE A 119 20.52 0.80 -8.75
N GLY A 120 19.80 -0.27 -9.09
CA GLY A 120 20.16 -1.18 -10.17
C GLY A 120 21.26 -2.19 -9.87
N ARG A 121 21.51 -2.55 -8.63
CA ARG A 121 22.39 -3.68 -8.28
C ARG A 121 21.51 -4.88 -7.91
N GLY A 122 21.50 -5.88 -8.80
CA GLY A 122 20.46 -6.89 -8.92
C GLY A 122 20.38 -8.00 -7.87
N ASP A 123 21.14 -7.97 -6.79
CA ASP A 123 21.24 -9.12 -5.88
C ASP A 123 20.75 -8.79 -4.45
N ASP A 124 20.03 -7.69 -4.29
CA ASP A 124 19.53 -7.24 -3.00
C ASP A 124 18.21 -7.97 -2.68
N ILE A 125 18.31 -9.10 -2.02
CA ILE A 125 17.14 -9.85 -1.55
C ILE A 125 16.42 -9.01 -0.50
N GLN A 126 15.19 -8.62 -0.80
CA GLN A 126 14.40 -7.70 0.01
C GLN A 126 13.23 -8.39 0.72
N TRP A 127 13.22 -9.72 0.71
CA TRP A 127 12.21 -10.54 1.35
C TRP A 127 12.84 -11.60 2.24
N SER A 128 12.21 -11.85 3.37
CA SER A 128 12.43 -13.05 4.20
C SER A 128 11.12 -13.36 4.96
N PRO A 129 10.95 -14.59 5.47
CA PRO A 129 9.80 -14.95 6.31
C PRO A 129 9.63 -14.03 7.51
N GLU A 130 10.73 -13.54 8.10
CA GLU A 130 10.71 -12.61 9.23
C GLU A 130 10.08 -11.27 8.84
N TYR A 131 10.45 -10.71 7.68
CA TYR A 131 9.90 -9.42 7.21
C TYR A 131 8.47 -9.55 6.73
N ASP A 132 8.13 -10.72 6.17
CA ASP A 132 6.77 -11.03 5.73
C ASP A 132 5.81 -11.26 6.90
N ALA A 133 6.29 -11.71 8.04
CA ALA A 133 5.47 -11.90 9.24
C ALA A 133 4.74 -10.60 9.65
N LEU A 134 5.42 -9.44 9.60
CA LEU A 134 4.79 -8.15 9.89
C LEU A 134 3.70 -7.80 8.86
N ARG A 135 3.89 -8.14 7.58
CA ARG A 135 2.85 -7.98 6.55
C ARG A 135 1.61 -8.77 6.90
N LEU A 136 1.78 -10.04 7.25
CA LEU A 136 0.65 -10.92 7.62
C LEU A 136 -0.07 -10.41 8.87
N GLU A 137 0.68 -9.94 9.87
CA GLU A 137 0.11 -9.36 11.09
C GLU A 137 -0.69 -8.09 10.80
N LEU A 138 -0.21 -7.22 9.90
CA LEU A 138 -0.93 -6.02 9.48
C LEU A 138 -2.19 -6.37 8.68
N ASN A 139 -2.11 -7.33 7.75
CA ASN A 139 -3.28 -7.76 6.99
C ASN A 139 -4.35 -8.36 7.93
N ALA A 140 -3.97 -9.17 8.90
CA ALA A 140 -4.89 -9.66 9.92
C ALA A 140 -5.51 -8.52 10.75
N TRP A 141 -4.73 -7.49 11.07
CA TRP A 141 -5.24 -6.32 11.79
C TRP A 141 -6.23 -5.51 10.94
N PHE A 142 -6.03 -5.36 9.62
CA PHE A 142 -7.00 -4.69 8.75
C PHE A 142 -8.38 -5.37 8.77
N GLN A 143 -8.41 -6.68 8.95
CA GLN A 143 -9.64 -7.49 9.05
C GLN A 143 -10.27 -7.44 10.45
N GLY A 144 -9.53 -7.01 11.47
CA GLY A 144 -9.93 -7.04 12.86
C GLY A 144 -10.78 -5.84 13.28
N ALA A 145 -11.58 -6.02 14.34
CA ALA A 145 -12.43 -4.98 14.91
C ALA A 145 -11.66 -3.76 15.47
N ASP A 146 -10.36 -3.92 15.75
CA ASP A 146 -9.50 -2.84 16.24
C ASP A 146 -9.01 -1.89 15.12
N CYS A 147 -9.23 -2.24 13.86
CA CYS A 147 -8.90 -1.38 12.74
C CYS A 147 -9.97 -0.27 12.62
N PRO A 148 -9.57 1.01 12.61
CA PRO A 148 -10.53 2.12 12.57
C PRO A 148 -11.06 2.44 11.17
N ALA A 149 -10.64 1.71 10.13
CA ALA A 149 -11.12 1.93 8.77
C ALA A 149 -12.59 1.53 8.62
N ASP A 150 -13.29 2.13 7.66
CA ASP A 150 -14.67 1.77 7.30
C ASP A 150 -14.75 0.41 6.60
N GLY A 151 -13.60 -0.12 6.17
CA GLY A 151 -13.47 -1.45 5.61
C GLY A 151 -12.06 -1.71 5.08
N TYR A 152 -11.88 -2.90 4.52
CA TYR A 152 -10.61 -3.29 3.91
C TYR A 152 -10.84 -3.96 2.55
N ILE A 153 -9.80 -3.97 1.71
CA ILE A 153 -9.79 -4.65 0.42
C ILE A 153 -8.85 -5.85 0.53
N PRO A 154 -9.36 -7.08 0.50
CA PRO A 154 -8.54 -8.27 0.53
C PRO A 154 -7.75 -8.38 -0.78
N LEU A 155 -6.44 -8.65 -0.69
CA LEU A 155 -5.56 -8.79 -1.86
C LEU A 155 -4.88 -10.16 -1.93
N ASP A 156 -5.32 -11.12 -1.13
CA ASP A 156 -4.83 -12.50 -1.10
C ASP A 156 -4.95 -13.21 -2.45
N ALA A 157 -5.99 -12.92 -3.21
CA ALA A 157 -6.19 -13.46 -4.57
C ALA A 157 -5.13 -13.02 -5.60
N LEU A 158 -4.25 -12.08 -5.23
CA LEU A 158 -3.11 -11.70 -6.06
C LEU A 158 -1.86 -12.55 -5.77
N ALA A 159 -1.86 -13.31 -4.67
CA ALA A 159 -0.78 -14.25 -4.35
C ALA A 159 -0.82 -15.49 -5.23
N ASP A 160 0.35 -16.05 -5.51
CA ASP A 160 0.45 -17.33 -6.25
C ASP A 160 -0.09 -18.46 -5.37
N PRO A 161 -1.08 -19.24 -5.83
CA PRO A 161 -1.63 -20.36 -5.06
C PRO A 161 -0.59 -21.46 -4.74
N ASN A 162 0.52 -21.51 -5.48
CA ASN A 162 1.62 -22.46 -5.23
C ASN A 162 2.73 -21.88 -4.34
N ASP A 163 2.79 -20.56 -4.18
CA ASP A 163 3.74 -19.85 -3.31
C ASP A 163 3.07 -18.57 -2.78
N PRO A 164 2.31 -18.65 -1.67
CA PRO A 164 1.51 -17.55 -1.15
C PRO A 164 2.32 -16.33 -0.69
N ASP A 165 3.65 -16.47 -0.58
CA ASP A 165 4.54 -15.37 -0.27
C ASP A 165 4.95 -14.56 -1.52
N ALA A 166 4.59 -15.03 -2.72
CA ALA A 166 4.86 -14.39 -4.00
C ALA A 166 3.56 -13.94 -4.69
N LEU A 167 3.68 -12.97 -5.60
CA LEU A 167 2.60 -12.62 -6.52
C LEU A 167 2.47 -13.64 -7.64
N VAL A 168 1.25 -13.85 -8.15
CA VAL A 168 1.03 -14.60 -9.40
C VAL A 168 2.00 -14.09 -10.47
N PRO A 169 2.78 -14.95 -11.15
CA PRO A 169 3.81 -14.53 -12.11
C PRO A 169 3.30 -13.63 -13.23
N ALA A 170 2.07 -13.80 -13.68
CA ALA A 170 1.45 -12.94 -14.69
C ALA A 170 1.12 -11.53 -14.17
N TYR A 171 1.05 -11.35 -12.86
CA TYR A 171 0.67 -10.08 -12.22
C TYR A 171 1.85 -9.18 -11.86
N THR A 172 3.07 -9.69 -11.98
CA THR A 172 4.29 -8.93 -11.67
C THR A 172 5.42 -9.26 -12.63
N THR A 173 6.40 -8.36 -12.78
CA THR A 173 7.63 -8.59 -13.52
C THR A 173 8.86 -8.62 -12.63
N ASP A 174 8.75 -8.16 -11.39
CA ASP A 174 9.87 -8.00 -10.47
C ASP A 174 9.56 -8.46 -9.04
N GLY A 175 8.41 -9.10 -8.83
CA GLY A 175 7.97 -9.62 -7.53
C GLY A 175 7.14 -8.63 -6.69
N VAL A 176 7.05 -7.33 -7.06
CA VAL A 176 6.31 -6.33 -6.27
C VAL A 176 5.44 -5.40 -7.11
N HIS A 177 5.92 -4.94 -8.26
CA HIS A 177 5.18 -4.00 -9.10
C HIS A 177 4.22 -4.74 -10.04
N HIS A 178 2.99 -4.28 -10.07
CA HIS A 178 1.94 -4.95 -10.86
C HIS A 178 2.04 -4.64 -12.35
N THR A 179 1.95 -5.69 -13.18
CA THR A 179 1.72 -5.57 -14.61
C THR A 179 0.31 -4.98 -14.88
N PRO A 180 -0.01 -4.58 -16.13
CA PRO A 180 -1.38 -4.21 -16.48
C PRO A 180 -2.41 -5.30 -16.15
N ALA A 181 -2.04 -6.59 -16.21
CA ALA A 181 -2.91 -7.70 -15.80
C ALA A 181 -3.11 -7.69 -14.28
N GLY A 182 -2.02 -7.54 -13.49
CA GLY A 182 -2.10 -7.44 -12.04
C GLY A 182 -2.89 -6.22 -11.56
N GLN A 183 -2.74 -5.07 -12.25
CA GLN A 183 -3.55 -3.87 -11.93
C GLN A 183 -5.05 -4.10 -12.18
N ARG A 184 -5.42 -4.80 -13.26
CA ARG A 184 -6.80 -5.17 -13.52
C ARG A 184 -7.34 -6.17 -12.48
N ALA A 185 -6.54 -7.16 -12.12
CA ALA A 185 -6.89 -8.12 -11.08
C ALA A 185 -7.11 -7.42 -9.74
N LEU A 186 -6.21 -6.52 -9.33
CA LEU A 186 -6.38 -5.71 -8.13
C LEU A 186 -7.65 -4.87 -8.18
N ALA A 187 -7.89 -4.16 -9.29
CA ALA A 187 -9.08 -3.34 -9.43
C ALA A 187 -10.38 -4.19 -9.36
N ALA A 188 -10.34 -5.44 -9.80
CA ALA A 188 -11.50 -6.35 -9.72
C ALA A 188 -11.83 -6.77 -8.28
N LEU A 189 -10.89 -6.70 -7.34
CA LEU A 189 -11.11 -7.03 -5.93
C LEU A 189 -11.77 -5.89 -5.13
N ILE A 190 -11.81 -4.68 -5.68
CA ILE A 190 -12.45 -3.55 -5.00
C ILE A 190 -13.98 -3.71 -5.15
N PRO A 191 -14.75 -3.83 -4.06
CA PRO A 191 -16.20 -3.97 -4.14
C PRO A 191 -16.85 -2.74 -4.79
N GLU A 192 -17.89 -2.94 -5.59
CA GLU A 192 -18.57 -1.84 -6.28
C GLU A 192 -19.52 -1.07 -5.36
N ASP A 193 -20.09 -1.75 -4.40
CA ASP A 193 -21.03 -1.20 -3.41
C ASP A 193 -20.43 -0.10 -2.54
N ILE A 194 -19.09 -0.07 -2.38
CA ILE A 194 -18.44 1.03 -1.65
C ILE A 194 -18.55 2.37 -2.37
N PHE A 195 -18.84 2.38 -3.68
CA PHE A 195 -18.99 3.58 -4.49
C PHE A 195 -20.44 4.05 -4.63
N VAL A 196 -21.39 3.25 -4.17
CA VAL A 196 -22.83 3.57 -4.23
C VAL A 196 -23.26 4.02 -2.84
N THR A 197 -23.54 5.29 -2.67
CA THR A 197 -24.11 5.88 -1.44
C THR A 197 -25.57 6.20 -1.63
#